data_d410979b81cabbed172de1617c708908
#
_entry.id   d410979b81cabbed172de1617c708908
#
_cell.length_a   1.000
_cell.length_b   1.000
_cell.length_c   1.000
_cell.angle_alpha   90.00
_cell.angle_beta   90.00
_cell.angle_gamma   90.00
#
_symmetry.space_group_name_H-M   'P 1'
#
loop_
_entity.id
_entity.type
_entity.pdbx_description
1 polymer ?
#
loop_
_entity_poly.entity_id
_entity_poly.type
_entity_poly.pdbx_seq_one_letter_code
_entity_poly.pdbx_strand_id
1 'polypeptide(L)'
;CKNPPHVILISDLHGATQSVIDPTTEAIQIIGRFRGGVNTVTHIASIRPDLECMSANEIDSWIQGASHIFNGWKTQLAQTSNIGERTLLQEAIGENSYLPYLDANGKPDPFLIAHLYEKEQVKRLYTSTDLLCSAYQQTDYFIFSHEERLMPVSDNERMAIQHRLAKKKRAELIVRKLEEMEKMSRTTDKKVQKRYQRMLGNLLTTTNDRYIYDCFCRFGGDFIRESDYNENKLRAALNVSSEHTIKQSVQMRSSIQRT
;
A
#
# COMPACT_ATOMS: atom_id res chain seq x y z
N CYS A 1 24.80 -24.54 -3.11
CA CYS A 1 25.67 -23.79 -2.15
C CYS A 1 26.54 -24.78 -1.43
N LYS A 2 27.85 -24.47 -1.26
CA LYS A 2 28.78 -25.34 -0.47
C LYS A 2 28.51 -25.26 1.03
N ASN A 3 27.92 -24.18 1.51
CA ASN A 3 27.55 -23.98 2.90
C ASN A 3 26.02 -23.86 3.02
N PRO A 4 25.41 -24.45 4.08
CA PRO A 4 23.99 -24.31 4.35
C PRO A 4 23.63 -22.83 4.54
N PRO A 5 22.52 -22.33 3.94
CA PRO A 5 22.14 -20.93 4.05
C PRO A 5 21.59 -20.59 5.44
N HIS A 6 21.65 -19.30 5.78
CA HIS A 6 20.84 -18.70 6.83
C HIS A 6 19.53 -18.21 6.20
N VAL A 7 18.40 -18.57 6.78
CA VAL A 7 17.08 -18.17 6.29
C VAL A 7 16.48 -17.14 7.25
N ILE A 8 16.01 -16.03 6.71
CA ILE A 8 15.31 -15.00 7.47
C ILE A 8 13.86 -14.96 6.97
N LEU A 9 12.93 -15.25 7.86
CA LEU A 9 11.50 -15.06 7.66
C LEU A 9 11.10 -13.71 8.25
N ILE A 10 10.25 -12.94 7.56
CA ILE A 10 9.82 -11.62 8.03
C ILE A 10 8.31 -11.53 7.95
N SER A 11 7.69 -11.24 9.09
CA SER A 11 6.27 -10.97 9.22
C SER A 11 6.07 -9.55 9.77
N ASP A 12 5.79 -8.59 8.88
CA ASP A 12 5.56 -7.19 9.24
C ASP A 12 4.08 -6.83 9.09
N LEU A 13 3.35 -6.90 10.19
CA LEU A 13 1.92 -6.56 10.26
C LEU A 13 1.62 -5.06 10.12
N HIS A 14 2.63 -4.20 10.23
CA HIS A 14 2.47 -2.76 10.05
C HIS A 14 2.64 -2.34 8.57
N GLY A 15 3.47 -3.07 7.82
CA GLY A 15 3.68 -2.82 6.39
C GLY A 15 2.64 -3.50 5.51
N ALA A 16 2.31 -4.75 5.83
CA ALA A 16 1.31 -5.54 5.11
C ALA A 16 0.65 -6.51 6.08
N THR A 17 -0.61 -6.27 6.41
CA THR A 17 -1.41 -7.14 7.32
C THR A 17 -1.55 -8.59 6.85
N GLN A 18 -1.09 -8.88 5.63
CA GLN A 18 -1.11 -10.21 5.02
C GLN A 18 0.27 -10.91 5.08
N SER A 19 1.31 -10.28 5.59
CA SER A 19 2.64 -10.88 5.69
C SER A 19 2.79 -11.72 6.97
N VAL A 20 1.83 -12.58 7.23
CA VAL A 20 1.91 -13.57 8.31
C VAL A 20 2.44 -14.88 7.74
N ILE A 21 3.27 -15.57 8.51
CA ILE A 21 3.83 -16.87 8.15
C ILE A 21 3.34 -17.88 9.19
N ASP A 22 2.68 -18.94 8.73
CA ASP A 22 2.29 -20.03 9.62
C ASP A 22 3.53 -20.84 10.04
N PRO A 23 3.86 -20.87 11.36
CA PRO A 23 4.95 -21.69 11.88
C PRO A 23 4.82 -23.18 11.59
N THR A 24 3.59 -23.68 11.54
CA THR A 24 3.28 -25.11 11.48
C THR A 24 3.30 -25.66 10.06
N THR A 25 3.08 -24.84 9.07
CA THR A 25 3.00 -25.23 7.66
C THR A 25 3.97 -24.46 6.77
N GLU A 26 3.78 -23.14 6.63
CA GLU A 26 4.54 -22.34 5.65
C GLU A 26 6.01 -22.23 6.00
N ALA A 27 6.36 -22.00 7.27
CA ALA A 27 7.75 -21.93 7.70
C ALA A 27 8.49 -23.25 7.40
N ILE A 28 7.86 -24.39 7.68
CA ILE A 28 8.41 -25.73 7.40
C ILE A 28 8.56 -25.95 5.89
N GLN A 29 7.55 -25.57 5.08
CA GLN A 29 7.60 -25.69 3.63
C GLN A 29 8.69 -24.84 3.00
N ILE A 30 8.86 -23.58 3.47
CA ILE A 30 9.91 -22.69 2.99
C ILE A 30 11.28 -23.32 3.26
N ILE A 31 11.50 -23.82 4.47
CA ILE A 31 12.78 -24.41 4.88
C ILE A 31 13.04 -25.72 4.15
N GLY A 32 12.01 -26.54 3.97
CA GLY A 32 12.09 -27.81 3.26
C GLY A 32 12.51 -27.70 1.78
N ARG A 33 12.40 -26.50 1.17
CA ARG A 33 12.90 -26.24 -0.19
C ARG A 33 14.43 -26.23 -0.27
N PHE A 34 15.13 -26.05 0.84
CA PHE A 34 16.58 -26.08 0.90
C PHE A 34 17.08 -27.52 1.08
N ARG A 35 17.17 -28.28 -0.01
CA ARG A 35 17.55 -29.71 -0.02
C ARG A 35 18.89 -30.03 0.64
N GLY A 36 19.80 -29.07 0.72
CA GLY A 36 21.09 -29.16 1.39
C GLY A 36 21.05 -28.82 2.88
N GLY A 37 19.87 -28.62 3.43
CA GLY A 37 19.66 -28.14 4.81
C GLY A 37 19.85 -26.63 4.95
N VAL A 38 19.55 -26.12 6.12
CA VAL A 38 19.75 -24.72 6.54
C VAL A 38 20.62 -24.66 7.78
N ASN A 39 21.42 -23.63 7.92
CA ASN A 39 22.26 -23.45 9.10
C ASN A 39 21.46 -22.90 10.28
N THR A 40 20.77 -21.78 10.05
CA THR A 40 19.85 -21.19 11.02
C THR A 40 18.63 -20.60 10.30
N VAL A 41 17.53 -20.55 11.04
CA VAL A 41 16.31 -19.85 10.62
C VAL A 41 16.03 -18.77 11.67
N THR A 42 15.86 -17.55 11.22
CA THR A 42 15.45 -16.42 12.08
C THR A 42 14.12 -15.90 11.61
N HIS A 43 13.11 -15.92 12.45
CA HIS A 43 11.84 -15.28 12.16
C HIS A 43 11.76 -13.94 12.90
N ILE A 44 11.67 -12.84 12.14
CA ILE A 44 11.45 -11.49 12.65
C ILE A 44 9.98 -11.18 12.47
N ALA A 45 9.23 -11.08 13.56
CA ALA A 45 7.80 -10.85 13.54
C ALA A 45 7.42 -9.63 14.38
N SER A 46 6.45 -8.84 13.89
CA SER A 46 5.76 -7.84 14.71
C SER A 46 4.55 -8.46 15.39
N ILE A 47 4.39 -8.19 16.67
CA ILE A 47 3.22 -8.60 17.45
C ILE A 47 2.26 -7.41 17.56
N ARG A 48 0.99 -7.68 17.34
CA ARG A 48 -0.08 -6.66 17.43
C ARG A 48 -1.24 -7.19 18.28
N PRO A 49 -1.28 -6.84 19.60
CA PRO A 49 -2.36 -7.27 20.49
C PRO A 49 -3.75 -6.77 20.05
N ASP A 50 -3.80 -5.65 19.33
CA ASP A 50 -5.01 -5.02 18.79
C ASP A 50 -5.44 -5.55 17.40
N LEU A 51 -4.80 -6.60 16.90
CA LEU A 51 -5.12 -7.16 15.59
C LEU A 51 -6.50 -7.81 15.61
N GLU A 52 -7.41 -7.27 14.83
CA GLU A 52 -8.76 -7.83 14.68
C GLU A 52 -8.70 -9.19 13.99
N CYS A 53 -9.11 -10.24 14.70
CA CYS A 53 -9.17 -11.61 14.20
C CYS A 53 -10.57 -12.16 14.44
N MET A 54 -11.15 -12.76 13.43
CA MET A 54 -12.44 -13.43 13.58
C MET A 54 -12.29 -14.78 14.28
N SER A 55 -13.18 -15.05 15.24
CA SER A 55 -13.36 -16.41 15.79
C SER A 55 -14.10 -17.29 14.77
N ALA A 56 -14.08 -18.61 14.99
CA ALA A 56 -14.82 -19.55 14.14
C ALA A 56 -16.31 -19.19 14.05
N ASN A 57 -16.95 -18.84 15.18
CA ASN A 57 -18.36 -18.45 15.19
C ASN A 57 -18.63 -17.14 14.44
N GLU A 58 -17.70 -16.21 14.48
CA GLU A 58 -17.80 -14.95 13.72
C GLU A 58 -17.63 -15.20 12.23
N ILE A 59 -16.74 -16.10 11.83
CA ILE A 59 -16.59 -16.51 10.42
C ILE A 59 -17.88 -17.18 9.93
N ASP A 60 -18.44 -18.12 10.70
CA ASP A 60 -19.72 -18.76 10.36
C ASP A 60 -20.84 -17.75 10.19
N SER A 61 -20.97 -16.83 11.13
CA SER A 61 -21.99 -15.77 11.11
C SER A 61 -21.80 -14.84 9.90
N TRP A 62 -20.54 -14.50 9.61
CA TRP A 62 -20.21 -13.67 8.45
C TRP A 62 -20.55 -14.39 7.13
N ILE A 63 -20.19 -15.67 6.97
CA ILE A 63 -20.50 -16.47 5.78
C ILE A 63 -22.00 -16.56 5.56
N GLN A 64 -22.76 -16.85 6.63
CA GLN A 64 -24.23 -16.96 6.54
C GLN A 64 -24.85 -15.62 6.14
N GLY A 65 -24.45 -14.50 6.80
CA GLY A 65 -24.96 -13.18 6.49
C GLY A 65 -24.60 -12.72 5.07
N ALA A 66 -23.33 -12.89 4.68
CA ALA A 66 -22.84 -12.51 3.36
C ALA A 66 -23.52 -13.33 2.24
N SER A 67 -23.70 -14.63 2.45
CA SER A 67 -24.44 -15.51 1.53
C SER A 67 -25.90 -15.08 1.37
N HIS A 68 -26.56 -14.73 2.49
CA HIS A 68 -27.95 -14.27 2.46
C HIS A 68 -28.12 -12.98 1.65
N ILE A 69 -27.26 -11.99 1.90
CA ILE A 69 -27.25 -10.71 1.19
C ILE A 69 -26.97 -10.93 -0.30
N PHE A 70 -25.94 -11.69 -0.63
CA PHE A 70 -25.55 -11.99 -2.00
C PHE A 70 -26.69 -12.66 -2.80
N ASN A 71 -27.34 -13.68 -2.23
CA ASN A 71 -28.46 -14.36 -2.85
C ASN A 71 -29.70 -13.46 -2.98
N GLY A 72 -29.94 -12.57 -2.00
CA GLY A 72 -30.98 -11.56 -2.08
C GLY A 72 -30.78 -10.62 -3.27
N TRP A 73 -29.59 -10.09 -3.46
CA TRP A 73 -29.26 -9.23 -4.60
C TRP A 73 -29.37 -9.95 -5.94
N LYS A 74 -28.92 -11.21 -6.03
CA LYS A 74 -29.12 -12.03 -7.26
C LYS A 74 -30.61 -12.24 -7.59
N THR A 75 -31.44 -12.51 -6.58
CA THR A 75 -32.86 -12.66 -6.75
C THR A 75 -33.51 -11.36 -7.24
N GLN A 76 -33.16 -10.23 -6.62
CA GLN A 76 -33.66 -8.91 -7.02
C GLN A 76 -33.21 -8.54 -8.44
N LEU A 77 -31.96 -8.82 -8.80
CA LEU A 77 -31.44 -8.61 -10.16
C LEU A 77 -32.21 -9.40 -11.21
N ALA A 78 -32.64 -10.62 -10.87
CA ALA A 78 -33.44 -11.45 -11.77
C ALA A 78 -34.90 -10.95 -11.94
N GLN A 79 -35.42 -10.23 -10.94
CA GLN A 79 -36.80 -9.77 -10.92
C GLN A 79 -37.01 -8.36 -11.47
N THR A 80 -35.98 -7.48 -11.34
CA THR A 80 -36.12 -6.09 -11.78
C THR A 80 -35.97 -5.91 -13.27
N SER A 81 -36.87 -5.11 -13.87
CA SER A 81 -36.79 -4.65 -15.27
C SER A 81 -36.21 -3.25 -15.40
N ASN A 82 -35.97 -2.55 -14.28
CA ASN A 82 -35.39 -1.20 -14.28
C ASN A 82 -33.88 -1.26 -14.59
N ILE A 83 -33.48 -0.59 -15.67
CA ILE A 83 -32.08 -0.61 -16.15
C ILE A 83 -31.11 -0.02 -15.10
N GLY A 84 -31.47 1.11 -14.46
CA GLY A 84 -30.64 1.73 -13.44
C GLY A 84 -30.44 0.85 -12.21
N GLU A 85 -31.52 0.21 -11.75
CA GLU A 85 -31.47 -0.73 -10.62
C GLU A 85 -30.63 -1.97 -10.96
N ARG A 86 -30.76 -2.50 -12.20
CA ARG A 86 -29.93 -3.62 -12.67
C ARG A 86 -28.45 -3.29 -12.64
N THR A 87 -28.06 -2.10 -13.11
CA THR A 87 -26.66 -1.67 -13.12
C THR A 87 -26.10 -1.61 -11.69
N LEU A 88 -26.83 -0.96 -10.78
CA LEU A 88 -26.41 -0.87 -9.37
C LEU A 88 -26.28 -2.24 -8.69
N LEU A 89 -27.21 -3.16 -8.94
CA LEU A 89 -27.16 -4.51 -8.39
C LEU A 89 -25.98 -5.33 -8.99
N GLN A 90 -25.69 -5.17 -10.28
CA GLN A 90 -24.56 -5.83 -10.92
C GLN A 90 -23.22 -5.35 -10.34
N GLU A 91 -23.06 -4.05 -10.13
CA GLU A 91 -21.89 -3.46 -9.48
C GLU A 91 -21.75 -3.98 -8.04
N ALA A 92 -22.84 -3.92 -7.24
CA ALA A 92 -22.84 -4.39 -5.85
C ALA A 92 -22.49 -5.89 -5.74
N ILE A 93 -23.01 -6.72 -6.64
CA ILE A 93 -22.68 -8.16 -6.70
C ILE A 93 -21.21 -8.35 -7.07
N GLY A 94 -20.70 -7.59 -8.05
CA GLY A 94 -19.31 -7.69 -8.51
C GLY A 94 -18.27 -7.25 -7.47
N GLU A 95 -18.62 -6.33 -6.57
CA GLU A 95 -17.76 -5.84 -5.48
C GLU A 95 -18.01 -6.56 -4.15
N ASN A 96 -18.88 -7.55 -4.11
CA ASN A 96 -19.25 -8.24 -2.88
C ASN A 96 -18.09 -9.07 -2.33
N SER A 97 -17.76 -8.86 -1.06
CA SER A 97 -16.66 -9.54 -0.35
C SER A 97 -16.82 -11.05 -0.20
N TYR A 98 -18.03 -11.56 -0.44
CA TYR A 98 -18.32 -12.99 -0.46
C TYR A 98 -17.99 -13.68 -1.79
N LEU A 99 -17.95 -12.92 -2.89
CA LEU A 99 -17.69 -13.44 -4.23
C LEU A 99 -16.41 -14.30 -4.34
N PRO A 100 -15.28 -13.95 -3.71
CA PRO A 100 -14.06 -14.76 -3.74
C PRO A 100 -14.20 -16.15 -3.10
N TYR A 101 -15.24 -16.41 -2.33
CA TYR A 101 -15.49 -17.69 -1.66
C TYR A 101 -16.49 -18.59 -2.39
N LEU A 102 -16.82 -18.24 -3.63
CA LEU A 102 -17.72 -19.03 -4.46
C LEU A 102 -16.95 -19.79 -5.53
N ASP A 103 -17.42 -20.99 -5.84
CA ASP A 103 -16.96 -21.80 -6.97
C ASP A 103 -17.46 -21.23 -8.32
N ALA A 104 -17.04 -21.84 -9.42
CA ALA A 104 -17.46 -21.47 -10.77
C ALA A 104 -19.00 -21.57 -11.00
N ASN A 105 -19.71 -22.31 -10.15
CA ASN A 105 -21.18 -22.46 -10.20
C ASN A 105 -21.89 -21.46 -9.29
N GLY A 106 -21.15 -20.59 -8.59
CA GLY A 106 -21.69 -19.63 -7.64
C GLY A 106 -22.15 -20.25 -6.31
N LYS A 107 -21.63 -21.43 -5.95
CA LYS A 107 -21.84 -22.07 -4.65
C LYS A 107 -20.62 -21.83 -3.74
N PRO A 108 -20.81 -21.87 -2.41
CA PRO A 108 -19.70 -21.77 -1.48
C PRO A 108 -18.63 -22.83 -1.75
N ASP A 109 -17.38 -22.40 -1.93
CA ASP A 109 -16.24 -23.30 -2.11
C ASP A 109 -15.69 -23.69 -0.74
N PRO A 110 -15.77 -24.98 -0.35
CA PRO A 110 -15.34 -25.43 0.97
C PRO A 110 -13.83 -25.26 1.20
N PHE A 111 -13.00 -25.29 0.14
CA PHE A 111 -11.57 -25.08 0.25
C PHE A 111 -11.22 -23.62 0.53
N LEU A 112 -11.89 -22.68 -0.15
CA LEU A 112 -11.68 -21.24 0.06
C LEU A 112 -12.21 -20.83 1.44
N ILE A 113 -13.30 -21.43 1.90
CA ILE A 113 -13.82 -21.21 3.24
C ILE A 113 -12.86 -21.79 4.29
N ALA A 114 -12.37 -23.02 4.12
CA ALA A 114 -11.37 -23.59 5.01
C ALA A 114 -10.10 -22.73 5.10
N HIS A 115 -9.66 -22.18 3.96
CA HIS A 115 -8.52 -21.25 3.92
C HIS A 115 -8.81 -19.95 4.69
N LEU A 116 -10.05 -19.45 4.70
CA LEU A 116 -10.41 -18.30 5.54
C LEU A 116 -10.22 -18.59 7.02
N TYR A 117 -10.69 -19.76 7.49
CA TYR A 117 -10.47 -20.17 8.88
C TYR A 117 -8.98 -20.26 9.22
N GLU A 118 -8.22 -20.94 8.37
CA GLU A 118 -6.78 -21.11 8.53
C GLU A 118 -6.06 -19.75 8.60
N LYS A 119 -6.39 -18.85 7.69
CA LYS A 119 -5.85 -17.49 7.65
C LYS A 119 -6.13 -16.70 8.94
N GLU A 120 -7.35 -16.76 9.48
CA GLU A 120 -7.71 -16.08 10.71
C GLU A 120 -7.05 -16.73 11.93
N GLN A 121 -6.88 -18.06 11.93
CA GLN A 121 -6.11 -18.77 12.97
C GLN A 121 -4.64 -18.35 12.97
N VAL A 122 -3.98 -18.33 11.80
CA VAL A 122 -2.59 -17.91 11.68
C VAL A 122 -2.44 -16.45 12.11
N LYS A 123 -3.33 -15.57 11.67
CA LYS A 123 -3.36 -14.16 12.06
C LYS A 123 -3.44 -13.99 13.58
N ARG A 124 -4.22 -14.85 14.25
CA ARG A 124 -4.37 -14.85 15.71
C ARG A 124 -3.05 -15.15 16.45
N LEU A 125 -2.14 -15.92 15.86
CA LEU A 125 -0.84 -16.18 16.47
C LEU A 125 -0.03 -14.91 16.71
N TYR A 126 -0.26 -13.89 15.88
CA TYR A 126 0.46 -12.61 15.94
C TYR A 126 -0.18 -11.57 16.88
N THR A 127 -1.21 -11.95 17.63
CA THR A 127 -1.78 -11.10 18.70
C THR A 127 -1.00 -11.20 20.00
N SER A 128 -0.19 -12.24 20.18
CA SER A 128 0.61 -12.45 21.38
C SER A 128 1.91 -13.19 21.05
N THR A 129 3.00 -12.77 21.68
CA THR A 129 4.30 -13.46 21.60
C THR A 129 4.17 -14.91 22.04
N ASP A 130 3.42 -15.16 23.12
CA ASP A 130 3.25 -16.53 23.65
C ASP A 130 2.55 -17.47 22.68
N LEU A 131 1.53 -16.96 21.95
CA LEU A 131 0.84 -17.76 20.94
C LEU A 131 1.76 -18.14 19.79
N LEU A 132 2.53 -17.18 19.27
CA LEU A 132 3.47 -17.43 18.18
C LEU A 132 4.60 -18.38 18.61
N CYS A 133 5.16 -18.17 19.79
CA CYS A 133 6.19 -19.06 20.35
C CYS A 133 5.66 -20.48 20.58
N SER A 134 4.46 -20.60 21.13
CA SER A 134 3.82 -21.91 21.35
C SER A 134 3.58 -22.67 20.05
N ALA A 135 3.18 -21.97 18.98
CA ALA A 135 3.01 -22.57 17.66
C ALA A 135 4.32 -23.14 17.12
N TYR A 136 5.46 -22.44 17.28
CA TYR A 136 6.77 -22.96 16.92
C TYR A 136 7.19 -24.16 17.78
N GLN A 137 6.94 -24.12 19.08
CA GLN A 137 7.29 -25.22 20.01
C GLN A 137 6.50 -26.50 19.74
N GLN A 138 5.25 -26.37 19.26
CA GLN A 138 4.38 -27.51 18.95
C GLN A 138 4.82 -28.29 17.70
N THR A 139 5.70 -27.73 16.87
CA THR A 139 6.04 -28.34 15.57
C THR A 139 7.06 -29.49 15.66
N ASP A 140 7.75 -29.71 16.74
CA ASP A 140 8.89 -30.66 16.87
C ASP A 140 9.96 -30.53 15.75
N TYR A 141 9.79 -29.56 14.83
CA TYR A 141 10.64 -29.36 13.67
C TYR A 141 11.82 -28.43 13.95
N PHE A 142 11.65 -27.54 14.94
CA PHE A 142 12.62 -26.52 15.29
C PHE A 142 13.19 -26.70 16.69
N ILE A 143 14.50 -26.49 16.83
CA ILE A 143 15.09 -26.16 18.12
C ILE A 143 14.91 -24.65 18.28
N PHE A 144 13.97 -24.27 19.14
CA PHE A 144 13.45 -22.91 19.22
C PHE A 144 14.11 -22.11 20.36
N SER A 145 14.54 -20.88 20.05
CA SER A 145 14.90 -19.86 21.02
C SER A 145 14.19 -18.54 20.68
N HIS A 146 13.85 -17.75 21.68
CA HIS A 146 13.08 -16.53 21.52
C HIS A 146 13.80 -15.37 22.18
N GLU A 147 13.79 -14.21 21.50
CA GLU A 147 14.26 -12.93 22.01
C GLU A 147 13.21 -11.85 21.68
N GLU A 148 12.73 -11.14 22.72
CA GLU A 148 11.82 -10.03 22.54
C GLU A 148 12.58 -8.69 22.57
N ARG A 149 12.35 -7.84 21.57
CA ARG A 149 12.92 -6.50 21.50
C ARG A 149 11.82 -5.47 21.42
N LEU A 150 11.66 -4.69 22.47
CA LEU A 150 10.77 -3.55 22.48
C LEU A 150 11.36 -2.43 21.61
N MET A 151 10.63 -2.05 20.58
CA MET A 151 11.02 -0.92 19.74
C MET A 151 10.60 0.38 20.42
N PRO A 152 11.52 1.35 20.60
CA PRO A 152 11.22 2.60 21.31
C PRO A 152 10.37 3.60 20.49
N VAL A 153 9.83 3.17 19.36
CA VAL A 153 9.05 4.01 18.44
C VAL A 153 7.60 3.54 18.45
N SER A 154 6.67 4.46 18.75
CA SER A 154 5.24 4.16 18.71
C SER A 154 4.74 3.86 17.28
N ASP A 155 3.65 3.10 17.16
CA ASP A 155 3.06 2.78 15.85
C ASP A 155 2.66 4.03 15.07
N ASN A 156 2.18 5.07 15.75
CA ASN A 156 1.85 6.35 15.13
C ASN A 156 3.07 7.05 14.54
N GLU A 157 4.20 7.03 15.23
CA GLU A 157 5.46 7.59 14.72
C GLU A 157 6.00 6.78 13.54
N ARG A 158 5.90 5.44 13.62
CA ARG A 158 6.28 4.54 12.54
C ARG A 158 5.42 4.77 11.29
N MET A 159 4.10 4.87 11.43
CA MET A 159 3.20 5.22 10.32
C MET A 159 3.50 6.61 9.75
N ALA A 160 3.82 7.59 10.60
CA ALA A 160 4.21 8.92 10.15
C ALA A 160 5.52 8.90 9.35
N ILE A 161 6.49 8.08 9.75
CA ILE A 161 7.75 7.87 9.01
C ILE A 161 7.49 7.21 7.66
N GLN A 162 6.67 6.15 7.62
CA GLN A 162 6.30 5.48 6.37
C GLN A 162 5.57 6.41 5.40
N HIS A 163 4.64 7.23 5.90
CA HIS A 163 3.95 8.24 5.09
C HIS A 163 4.91 9.29 4.52
N ARG A 164 5.88 9.75 5.31
CA ARG A 164 6.92 10.68 4.83
C ARG A 164 7.78 10.06 3.75
N LEU A 165 8.21 8.81 3.93
CA LEU A 165 9.02 8.08 2.95
C LEU A 165 8.25 7.84 1.65
N ALA A 166 6.96 7.50 1.72
CA ALA A 166 6.12 7.32 0.55
C ALA A 166 5.94 8.63 -0.23
N LYS A 167 5.69 9.76 0.46
CA LYS A 167 5.61 11.09 -0.13
C LYS A 167 6.94 11.50 -0.80
N LYS A 168 8.06 11.28 -0.15
CA LYS A 168 9.39 11.55 -0.69
C LYS A 168 9.65 10.75 -1.95
N LYS A 169 9.45 9.43 -1.93
CA LYS A 169 9.61 8.55 -3.11
C LYS A 169 8.72 8.97 -4.28
N ARG A 170 7.47 9.40 -4.00
CA ARG A 170 6.58 9.92 -5.03
C ARG A 170 7.11 11.23 -5.64
N ALA A 171 7.59 12.15 -4.81
CA ALA A 171 8.18 13.42 -5.26
C ALA A 171 9.44 13.18 -6.11
N GLU A 172 10.33 12.27 -5.69
CA GLU A 172 11.49 11.84 -6.47
C GLU A 172 11.11 11.29 -7.84
N LEU A 173 10.06 10.44 -7.89
CA LEU A 173 9.55 9.89 -9.15
C LEU A 173 9.04 10.99 -10.07
N ILE A 174 8.29 11.97 -9.53
CA ILE A 174 7.76 13.10 -10.30
C ILE A 174 8.90 13.93 -10.88
N VAL A 175 9.89 14.33 -10.06
CA VAL A 175 11.04 15.13 -10.53
C VAL A 175 11.80 14.38 -11.64
N ARG A 176 12.09 13.10 -11.45
CA ARG A 176 12.76 12.28 -12.47
C ARG A 176 11.96 12.23 -13.78
N LYS A 177 10.64 12.05 -13.69
CA LYS A 177 9.77 12.04 -14.87
C LYS A 177 9.71 13.39 -15.57
N LEU A 178 9.69 14.49 -14.82
CA LEU A 178 9.72 15.84 -15.39
C LEU A 178 11.05 16.11 -16.13
N GLU A 179 12.18 15.69 -15.58
CA GLU A 179 13.49 15.80 -16.27
C GLU A 179 13.56 14.97 -17.55
N GLU A 180 13.03 13.74 -17.54
CA GLU A 180 12.91 12.90 -18.74
C GLU A 180 12.04 13.60 -19.80
N MET A 181 10.95 14.20 -19.35
CA MET A 181 10.02 14.90 -20.23
C MET A 181 10.62 16.20 -20.77
N GLU A 182 11.39 16.96 -20.00
CA GLU A 182 12.09 18.16 -20.46
C GLU A 182 13.12 17.83 -21.56
N LYS A 183 13.86 16.71 -21.42
CA LYS A 183 14.76 16.22 -22.47
C LYS A 183 14.01 15.89 -23.75
N MET A 184 12.80 15.33 -23.65
CA MET A 184 11.96 15.00 -24.80
C MET A 184 11.27 16.24 -25.42
N SER A 185 10.96 17.27 -24.64
CA SER A 185 10.25 18.47 -25.11
C SER A 185 11.09 19.36 -26.03
N ARG A 186 12.40 19.20 -26.04
CA ARG A 186 13.31 19.89 -26.98
C ARG A 186 13.12 19.44 -28.44
N THR A 187 12.26 18.46 -28.70
CA THR A 187 11.94 17.97 -30.03
C THR A 187 10.76 18.76 -30.62
N THR A 188 10.90 19.26 -31.82
CA THR A 188 9.92 20.18 -32.51
C THR A 188 8.66 19.46 -33.02
N ASP A 189 8.46 18.16 -32.74
CA ASP A 189 7.34 17.36 -33.24
C ASP A 189 6.07 17.58 -32.41
N LYS A 190 5.01 18.10 -33.05
CA LYS A 190 3.68 18.35 -32.45
C LYS A 190 3.01 17.09 -31.87
N LYS A 191 3.31 15.89 -32.41
CA LYS A 191 2.78 14.62 -31.87
C LYS A 191 3.42 14.29 -30.52
N VAL A 192 4.73 14.56 -30.39
CA VAL A 192 5.48 14.39 -29.15
C VAL A 192 4.96 15.35 -28.08
N GLN A 193 4.67 16.61 -28.41
CA GLN A 193 4.11 17.59 -27.48
C GLN A 193 2.73 17.19 -26.95
N LYS A 194 1.83 16.67 -27.79
CA LYS A 194 0.51 16.19 -27.34
C LYS A 194 0.63 14.96 -26.42
N ARG A 195 1.56 14.07 -26.70
CA ARG A 195 1.83 12.92 -25.84
C ARG A 195 2.37 13.36 -24.48
N TYR A 196 3.25 14.35 -24.48
CA TYR A 196 3.80 14.99 -23.29
C TYR A 196 2.70 15.56 -22.40
N GLN A 197 1.78 16.37 -22.94
CA GLN A 197 0.68 16.96 -22.16
C GLN A 197 -0.23 15.92 -21.53
N ARG A 198 -0.51 14.79 -22.22
CA ARG A 198 -1.29 13.68 -21.65
C ARG A 198 -0.54 12.99 -20.50
N MET A 199 0.76 12.75 -20.66
CA MET A 199 1.60 12.16 -19.61
C MET A 199 1.66 13.06 -18.37
N LEU A 200 1.73 14.37 -18.55
CA LEU A 200 1.75 15.34 -17.47
C LEU A 200 0.42 15.31 -16.66
N GLY A 201 -0.71 15.28 -17.35
CA GLY A 201 -2.03 15.18 -16.70
C GLY A 201 -2.18 13.89 -15.86
N ASN A 202 -1.63 12.77 -16.34
CA ASN A 202 -1.65 11.50 -15.62
C ASN A 202 -0.65 11.46 -14.45
N LEU A 203 0.41 12.26 -14.49
CA LEU A 203 1.43 12.31 -13.44
C LEU A 203 0.99 13.17 -12.26
N LEU A 204 0.35 14.31 -12.53
CA LEU A 204 0.00 15.34 -11.55
C LEU A 204 -1.43 15.15 -11.02
N THR A 205 -1.65 14.12 -10.21
CA THR A 205 -2.99 13.76 -9.72
C THR A 205 -3.39 14.45 -8.43
N THR A 206 -2.42 14.83 -7.59
CA THR A 206 -2.69 15.47 -6.29
C THR A 206 -2.25 16.93 -6.26
N THR A 207 -2.79 17.70 -5.29
CA THR A 207 -2.37 19.10 -5.07
C THR A 207 -0.86 19.20 -4.78
N ASN A 208 -0.32 18.25 -4.05
CA ASN A 208 1.12 18.20 -3.74
C ASN A 208 1.97 17.95 -5.00
N ASP A 209 1.51 17.10 -5.92
CA ASP A 209 2.19 16.85 -7.20
C ASP A 209 2.29 18.15 -8.03
N ARG A 210 1.24 18.98 -8.00
CA ARG A 210 1.22 20.29 -8.68
C ARG A 210 2.22 21.27 -8.06
N TYR A 211 2.33 21.29 -6.73
CA TYR A 211 3.36 22.11 -6.06
C TYR A 211 4.78 21.70 -6.47
N ILE A 212 5.06 20.40 -6.56
CA ILE A 212 6.35 19.89 -7.03
C ILE A 212 6.59 20.33 -8.48
N TYR A 213 5.59 20.27 -9.34
CA TYR A 213 5.67 20.71 -10.71
C TYR A 213 5.94 22.22 -10.82
N ASP A 214 5.22 23.06 -10.06
CA ASP A 214 5.43 24.50 -10.02
C ASP A 214 6.83 24.88 -9.54
N CYS A 215 7.34 24.18 -8.50
CA CYS A 215 8.71 24.34 -8.05
C CYS A 215 9.72 23.90 -9.12
N PHE A 216 9.46 22.80 -9.81
CA PHE A 216 10.32 22.31 -10.89
C PHE A 216 10.42 23.32 -12.04
N CYS A 217 9.29 23.87 -12.47
CA CYS A 217 9.25 24.89 -13.53
C CYS A 217 9.97 26.20 -13.16
N ARG A 218 10.00 26.57 -11.86
CA ARG A 218 10.60 27.83 -11.39
C ARG A 218 12.06 27.70 -10.98
N PHE A 219 12.40 26.62 -10.30
CA PHE A 219 13.69 26.47 -9.62
C PHE A 219 14.51 25.27 -10.11
N GLY A 220 13.92 24.41 -10.94
CA GLY A 220 14.55 23.18 -11.44
C GLY A 220 14.53 22.00 -10.44
N GLY A 221 14.97 20.84 -10.92
CA GLY A 221 14.98 19.61 -10.14
C GLY A 221 15.99 19.62 -8.99
N ASP A 222 17.13 20.27 -9.17
CA ASP A 222 18.19 20.31 -8.17
C ASP A 222 17.75 21.05 -6.90
N PHE A 223 17.04 22.17 -7.01
CA PHE A 223 16.46 22.87 -5.88
C PHE A 223 15.53 21.98 -5.05
N ILE A 224 14.70 21.15 -5.72
CA ILE A 224 13.78 20.25 -5.04
C ILE A 224 14.57 19.18 -4.27
N ARG A 225 15.65 18.64 -4.83
CA ARG A 225 16.53 17.67 -4.16
C ARG A 225 17.25 18.29 -2.96
N GLU A 226 17.81 19.49 -3.09
CA GLU A 226 18.47 20.22 -2.01
C GLU A 226 17.52 20.57 -0.85
N SER A 227 16.24 20.79 -1.15
CA SER A 227 15.20 20.98 -0.15
C SER A 227 14.78 19.68 0.56
N ASP A 228 15.37 18.53 0.19
CA ASP A 228 15.01 17.18 0.66
C ASP A 228 13.51 16.85 0.43
N TYR A 229 12.94 17.38 -0.66
CA TYR A 229 11.52 17.22 -1.02
C TYR A 229 10.54 17.72 0.07
N ASN A 230 10.99 18.61 0.93
CA ASN A 230 10.21 19.12 2.06
C ASN A 230 9.12 20.10 1.56
N GLU A 231 7.86 19.67 1.70
CA GLU A 231 6.68 20.44 1.22
C GLU A 231 6.65 21.88 1.78
N ASN A 232 6.98 22.08 3.05
CA ASN A 232 6.95 23.40 3.67
C ASN A 232 8.02 24.32 3.08
N LYS A 233 9.23 23.81 2.81
CA LYS A 233 10.31 24.57 2.16
C LYS A 233 9.94 24.93 0.72
N LEU A 234 9.34 24.00 -0.04
CA LEU A 234 8.90 24.22 -1.41
C LEU A 234 7.78 25.26 -1.48
N ARG A 235 6.80 25.19 -0.59
CA ARG A 235 5.72 26.18 -0.49
C ARG A 235 6.23 27.57 -0.11
N ALA A 236 7.15 27.65 0.87
CA ALA A 236 7.75 28.91 1.27
C ALA A 236 8.50 29.58 0.11
N ALA A 237 9.28 28.82 -0.67
CA ALA A 237 9.99 29.32 -1.84
C ALA A 237 9.04 29.85 -2.94
N LEU A 238 7.95 29.15 -3.20
CA LEU A 238 6.93 29.59 -4.17
C LEU A 238 6.25 30.90 -3.73
N ASN A 239 5.91 31.04 -2.45
CA ASN A 239 5.27 32.23 -1.89
C ASN A 239 6.19 33.46 -1.96
N VAL A 240 7.46 33.33 -1.57
CA VAL A 240 8.44 34.41 -1.68
C VAL A 240 8.63 34.84 -3.13
N SER A 241 8.68 33.93 -4.07
CA SER A 241 8.80 34.21 -5.50
C SER A 241 7.58 34.93 -6.06
N SER A 242 6.36 34.61 -5.59
CA SER A 242 5.13 35.31 -6.02
C SER A 242 5.05 36.75 -5.48
N GLU A 243 5.48 37.00 -4.24
CA GLU A 243 5.55 38.35 -3.67
C GLU A 243 6.56 39.25 -4.39
N HIS A 244 7.73 38.69 -4.79
CA HIS A 244 8.72 39.43 -5.57
C HIS A 244 8.18 39.86 -6.96
N THR A 245 7.46 38.96 -7.64
CA THR A 245 6.84 39.23 -8.93
C THR A 245 5.75 40.34 -8.82
N ILE A 246 4.96 40.28 -7.75
CA ILE A 246 3.93 41.32 -7.47
C ILE A 246 4.59 42.65 -7.18
N LYS A 247 5.64 42.73 -6.35
CA LYS A 247 6.37 43.96 -6.07
C LYS A 247 7.00 44.59 -7.32
N GLN A 248 7.61 43.79 -8.19
CA GLN A 248 8.14 44.25 -9.47
C GLN A 248 7.06 44.78 -10.40
N SER A 249 5.90 44.12 -10.49
CA SER A 249 4.79 44.58 -11.32
C SER A 249 4.15 45.85 -10.80
N VAL A 250 4.09 46.07 -9.50
CA VAL A 250 3.61 47.33 -8.87
C VAL A 250 4.62 48.45 -9.09
N GLN A 251 5.92 48.20 -8.98
CA GLN A 251 6.95 49.20 -9.30
C GLN A 251 6.95 49.62 -10.78
N MET A 252 6.76 48.69 -11.73
CA MET A 252 6.61 49.02 -13.14
C MET A 252 5.36 49.89 -13.41
N ARG A 253 4.22 49.58 -12.79
CA ARG A 253 3.01 50.37 -12.93
C ARG A 253 3.15 51.80 -12.38
N SER A 254 3.84 51.97 -11.26
CA SER A 254 4.08 53.27 -10.65
C SER A 254 5.10 54.11 -11.42
N SER A 255 6.01 53.52 -12.18
CA SER A 255 6.93 54.27 -13.07
C SER A 255 6.27 54.73 -14.38
N ILE A 256 5.28 53.96 -14.89
CA ILE A 256 4.52 54.36 -16.11
C ILE A 256 3.50 55.50 -15.84
N GLN A 257 3.04 55.65 -14.59
CA GLN A 257 2.13 56.75 -14.21
C GLN A 257 2.84 58.08 -13.92
N ARG A 258 4.18 58.13 -13.91
CA ARG A 258 4.99 59.32 -13.68
C ARG A 258 5.66 59.89 -14.94
N THR A 259 5.40 59.32 -16.09
CA THR A 259 5.73 59.81 -17.42
C THR A 259 4.47 60.31 -18.14
#